data_7e989a68daea5182fd841a37750b8442
#
_entry.id   7e989a68daea5182fd841a37750b8442
#
_cell.length_a   1.000
_cell.length_b   1.000
_cell.length_c   1.000
_cell.angle_alpha   90.00
_cell.angle_beta   90.00
_cell.angle_gamma   90.00
#
_symmetry.space_group_name_H-M   'P 1'
#
loop_
_entity.id
_entity.type
_entity.pdbx_description
1 polymer ?
#
loop_
_entity_poly.entity_id
_entity_poly.type
_entity_poly.pdbx_seq_one_letter_code
_entity_poly.pdbx_strand_id
1 'polypeptide(L)'
;MRERIFGRLGWSVGEIGFGMWQMGDQWDKGAGEQSYGEVLEQALALGVNFYDTAWAYGAGKSEKILGNLLKKNDRDKLFVATKIPPKNRQWPSKPHYRFEDCFPSGYLTEYTDLSLKNLGTNYLDLQQFHVWEDAWAERDEWKEEITQLKAAGKIKGWGISVNRWEPENCLDTLRTGYIDAVQVIYNIFDQAPEDRLFPLCQDLNIAVIARVPFDEGTLTGTLSKESQFAEDDWRSKYFVSENLIPSVERAERIKTILPPGMSLPELALRFILDHPAVSTIIPGMRKQRHLLQNVACSDADPLDAHLLNLLRQHRWDRIPTRWSM
;
A
#
# COMPACT_ATOMS: atom_id res chain seq x y z
N MET A 1 -5.77 -13.94 13.43
CA MET A 1 -5.87 -13.23 12.12
C MET A 1 -5.85 -14.25 11.00
N ARG A 2 -6.73 -14.11 10.00
CA ARG A 2 -6.76 -14.98 8.81
C ARG A 2 -5.58 -14.67 7.89
N GLU A 3 -5.13 -15.68 7.16
CA GLU A 3 -4.05 -15.56 6.18
C GLU A 3 -4.57 -15.83 4.77
N ARG A 4 -3.89 -15.25 3.78
CA ARG A 4 -4.15 -15.42 2.35
C ARG A 4 -2.88 -15.76 1.60
N ILE A 5 -3.03 -16.51 0.52
CA ILE A 5 -1.89 -16.83 -0.35
C ILE A 5 -1.52 -15.61 -1.17
N PHE A 6 -0.23 -15.28 -1.15
CA PHE A 6 0.33 -14.10 -1.84
C PHE A 6 0.69 -14.46 -3.28
N GLY A 7 -0.32 -14.54 -4.13
CA GLY A 7 -0.19 -14.85 -5.54
C GLY A 7 0.69 -16.05 -5.81
N ARG A 8 1.41 -16.04 -6.93
CA ARG A 8 2.30 -17.12 -7.36
C ARG A 8 3.55 -17.30 -6.48
N LEU A 9 3.87 -16.35 -5.61
CA LEU A 9 4.95 -16.51 -4.63
C LEU A 9 4.59 -17.51 -3.53
N GLY A 10 3.30 -17.78 -3.33
CA GLY A 10 2.81 -18.85 -2.45
C GLY A 10 2.98 -18.59 -0.95
N TRP A 11 3.35 -17.35 -0.56
CA TRP A 11 3.50 -17.01 0.86
C TRP A 11 2.14 -16.95 1.55
N SER A 12 2.07 -17.42 2.79
CA SER A 12 0.90 -17.23 3.65
C SER A 12 1.06 -15.93 4.41
N VAL A 13 0.33 -14.89 3.99
CA VAL A 13 0.43 -13.55 4.58
C VAL A 13 -0.86 -13.21 5.32
N GLY A 14 -0.74 -12.50 6.45
CA GLY A 14 -1.90 -11.94 7.13
C GLY A 14 -2.69 -11.03 6.18
N GLU A 15 -4.01 -11.18 6.16
CA GLU A 15 -4.85 -10.33 5.29
C GLU A 15 -4.85 -8.85 5.72
N ILE A 16 -4.37 -8.56 6.94
CA ILE A 16 -4.02 -7.21 7.41
C ILE A 16 -2.50 -7.16 7.59
N GLY A 17 -1.82 -6.50 6.68
CA GLY A 17 -0.40 -6.15 6.77
C GLY A 17 -0.22 -4.78 7.43
N PHE A 18 1.02 -4.36 7.64
CA PHE A 18 1.38 -3.10 8.31
C PHE A 18 1.92 -2.07 7.31
N GLY A 19 1.17 -0.99 7.07
CA GLY A 19 1.63 0.15 6.28
C GLY A 19 2.50 1.10 7.12
N MET A 20 3.77 1.28 6.73
CA MET A 20 4.77 1.99 7.53
C MET A 20 5.05 3.43 7.06
N TRP A 21 4.26 3.98 6.15
CA TRP A 21 4.47 5.35 5.67
C TRP A 21 4.50 6.37 6.80
N GLN A 22 3.62 6.20 7.80
CA GLN A 22 3.52 7.09 8.96
C GLN A 22 4.75 7.02 9.90
N MET A 23 5.68 6.09 9.70
CA MET A 23 6.94 5.98 10.45
C MET A 23 8.10 6.73 9.77
N GLY A 24 7.86 7.37 8.61
CA GLY A 24 8.72 8.41 8.06
C GLY A 24 8.54 9.74 8.81
N ASP A 25 9.38 10.74 8.53
CA ASP A 25 9.53 11.95 9.34
C ASP A 25 8.32 12.91 9.45
N GLN A 26 7.27 12.72 8.64
CA GLN A 26 6.25 13.76 8.44
C GLN A 26 5.07 13.75 9.43
N TRP A 27 4.86 12.65 10.19
CA TRP A 27 3.57 12.44 10.86
C TRP A 27 3.57 12.69 12.37
N ASP A 28 4.73 12.71 13.00
CA ASP A 28 4.80 12.86 14.45
C ASP A 28 6.13 13.45 14.90
N LYS A 29 6.16 14.75 15.08
CA LYS A 29 7.33 15.45 15.64
C LYS A 29 7.61 15.07 17.11
N GLY A 30 6.82 14.18 17.72
CA GLY A 30 6.88 13.82 19.15
C GLY A 30 6.87 12.33 19.51
N ALA A 31 6.51 11.41 18.61
CA ALA A 31 6.58 9.98 18.90
C ALA A 31 8.01 9.48 18.66
N GLY A 32 8.72 9.11 19.72
CA GLY A 32 10.07 8.55 19.61
C GLY A 32 10.07 7.18 18.91
N GLU A 33 11.22 6.79 18.33
CA GLU A 33 11.42 5.48 17.66
C GLU A 33 11.08 4.28 18.57
N GLN A 34 11.21 4.45 19.90
CA GLN A 34 10.83 3.43 20.88
C GLN A 34 9.34 3.10 20.83
N SER A 35 8.48 4.11 20.70
CA SER A 35 7.02 3.93 20.57
C SER A 35 6.64 3.16 19.29
N TYR A 36 7.37 3.35 18.20
CA TYR A 36 7.14 2.60 16.96
C TYR A 36 7.56 1.13 17.10
N GLY A 37 8.70 0.86 17.78
CA GLY A 37 9.15 -0.49 18.05
C GLY A 37 8.12 -1.31 18.83
N GLU A 38 7.53 -0.74 19.88
CA GLU A 38 6.50 -1.38 20.71
C GLU A 38 5.26 -1.76 19.90
N VAL A 39 4.79 -0.86 19.03
CA VAL A 39 3.63 -1.12 18.16
C VAL A 39 3.91 -2.21 17.14
N LEU A 40 5.13 -2.25 16.56
CA LEU A 40 5.53 -3.31 15.62
C LEU A 40 5.65 -4.68 16.30
N GLU A 41 6.21 -4.76 17.50
CA GLU A 41 6.27 -6.00 18.28
C GLU A 41 4.87 -6.50 18.65
N GLN A 42 3.97 -5.57 19.00
CA GLN A 42 2.58 -5.92 19.26
C GLN A 42 1.85 -6.40 17.99
N ALA A 43 2.12 -5.77 16.84
CA ALA A 43 1.55 -6.19 15.55
C ALA A 43 1.96 -7.63 15.23
N LEU A 44 3.25 -7.95 15.42
CA LEU A 44 3.74 -9.32 15.24
C LEU A 44 3.06 -10.31 16.19
N ALA A 45 2.90 -9.95 17.47
CA ALA A 45 2.21 -10.78 18.45
C ALA A 45 0.74 -11.05 18.09
N LEU A 46 0.10 -10.13 17.36
CA LEU A 46 -1.26 -10.27 16.84
C LEU A 46 -1.34 -11.01 15.50
N GLY A 47 -0.20 -11.49 14.98
CA GLY A 47 -0.13 -12.27 13.75
C GLY A 47 0.07 -11.44 12.48
N VAL A 48 0.40 -10.14 12.58
CA VAL A 48 0.81 -9.34 11.41
C VAL A 48 2.20 -9.81 10.98
N ASN A 49 2.31 -10.38 9.79
CA ASN A 49 3.56 -10.92 9.25
C ASN A 49 3.99 -10.25 7.93
N PHE A 50 3.18 -9.33 7.36
CA PHE A 50 3.51 -8.56 6.16
C PHE A 50 3.71 -7.09 6.50
N TYR A 51 4.89 -6.53 6.19
CA TYR A 51 5.26 -5.15 6.49
C TYR A 51 5.64 -4.42 5.20
N ASP A 52 4.89 -3.34 4.89
CA ASP A 52 5.13 -2.52 3.70
C ASP A 52 5.78 -1.19 4.09
N THR A 53 6.99 -0.99 3.62
CA THR A 53 7.77 0.24 3.78
C THR A 53 8.20 0.81 2.42
N ALA A 54 9.05 1.81 2.39
CA ALA A 54 9.72 2.34 1.22
C ALA A 54 10.99 3.10 1.62
N TRP A 55 12.00 3.11 0.74
CA TRP A 55 13.18 3.95 0.95
C TRP A 55 12.79 5.43 1.08
N ALA A 56 11.80 5.88 0.30
CA ALA A 56 11.32 7.28 0.33
C ALA A 56 10.70 7.70 1.67
N TYR A 57 10.31 6.76 2.53
CA TYR A 57 9.71 7.07 3.83
C TYR A 57 10.78 7.52 4.82
N GLY A 58 11.05 8.84 4.86
CA GLY A 58 12.09 9.44 5.66
C GLY A 58 13.51 9.06 5.22
N ALA A 59 13.75 8.92 3.90
CA ALA A 59 15.05 8.56 3.34
C ALA A 59 15.66 7.30 4.00
N GLY A 60 14.88 6.24 4.11
CA GLY A 60 15.27 4.97 4.72
C GLY A 60 15.03 4.88 6.23
N LYS A 61 14.46 5.91 6.88
CA LYS A 61 14.15 5.86 8.33
C LYS A 61 13.15 4.76 8.65
N SER A 62 12.06 4.66 7.89
CA SER A 62 11.05 3.63 8.07
C SER A 62 11.64 2.21 7.91
N GLU A 63 12.55 2.01 6.94
CA GLU A 63 13.27 0.74 6.77
C GLU A 63 14.15 0.41 7.99
N LYS A 64 14.87 1.40 8.54
CA LYS A 64 15.70 1.19 9.74
C LYS A 64 14.87 0.83 10.97
N ILE A 65 13.70 1.45 11.13
CA ILE A 65 12.77 1.11 12.21
C ILE A 65 12.30 -0.35 12.06
N LEU A 66 11.91 -0.77 10.85
CA LEU A 66 11.58 -2.16 10.58
C LEU A 66 12.77 -3.11 10.81
N GLY A 67 13.97 -2.70 10.41
CA GLY A 67 15.20 -3.45 10.64
C GLY A 67 15.45 -3.78 12.11
N ASN A 68 15.04 -2.91 13.04
CA ASN A 68 15.13 -3.20 14.48
C ASN A 68 14.17 -4.32 14.92
N LEU A 69 13.01 -4.45 14.29
CA LEU A 69 12.09 -5.59 14.49
C LEU A 69 12.71 -6.88 13.92
N LEU A 70 13.23 -6.84 12.69
CA LEU A 70 13.82 -8.00 12.03
C LEU A 70 14.98 -8.61 12.80
N LYS A 71 15.83 -7.79 13.42
CA LYS A 71 16.98 -8.25 14.24
C LYS A 71 16.59 -9.05 15.47
N LYS A 72 15.39 -8.85 16.00
CA LYS A 72 14.92 -9.47 17.24
C LYS A 72 14.06 -10.70 17.02
N ASN A 73 13.59 -10.90 15.79
CA ASN A 73 12.61 -11.89 15.46
C ASN A 73 13.08 -12.82 14.33
N ASP A 74 12.44 -13.96 14.17
CA ASP A 74 12.71 -14.91 13.10
C ASP A 74 12.37 -14.28 11.74
N ARG A 75 13.43 -13.96 10.97
CA ARG A 75 13.30 -13.26 9.66
C ARG A 75 12.46 -14.04 8.67
N ASP A 76 12.48 -15.36 8.70
CA ASP A 76 11.77 -16.20 7.74
C ASP A 76 10.25 -16.25 7.96
N LYS A 77 9.79 -15.75 9.11
CA LYS A 77 8.36 -15.60 9.42
C LYS A 77 7.78 -14.24 9.04
N LEU A 78 8.62 -13.34 8.53
CA LEU A 78 8.26 -11.96 8.22
C LEU A 78 8.42 -11.68 6.74
N PHE A 79 7.38 -11.14 6.12
CA PHE A 79 7.40 -10.70 4.71
C PHE A 79 7.60 -9.20 4.65
N VAL A 80 8.68 -8.78 4.04
CA VAL A 80 9.07 -7.37 3.93
C VAL A 80 8.95 -6.90 2.49
N ALA A 81 8.09 -5.92 2.29
CA ALA A 81 7.95 -5.19 1.03
C ALA A 81 8.54 -3.79 1.18
N THR A 82 9.40 -3.39 0.24
CA THR A 82 9.91 -2.02 0.14
C THR A 82 9.87 -1.51 -1.30
N LYS A 83 10.22 -0.24 -1.53
CA LYS A 83 10.03 0.41 -2.82
C LYS A 83 11.23 1.26 -3.20
N ILE A 84 11.61 1.19 -4.47
CA ILE A 84 12.62 2.04 -5.09
C ILE A 84 11.98 3.36 -5.50
N PRO A 85 12.45 4.51 -4.99
CA PRO A 85 11.92 5.81 -5.39
C PRO A 85 12.35 6.16 -6.82
N PRO A 86 11.56 6.92 -7.59
CA PRO A 86 12.02 7.42 -8.87
C PRO A 86 13.17 8.42 -8.65
N LYS A 87 14.19 8.38 -9.52
CA LYS A 87 15.37 9.27 -9.44
C LYS A 87 15.01 10.74 -9.52
N ASN A 88 14.04 11.08 -10.36
CA ASN A 88 13.55 12.45 -10.53
C ASN A 88 12.73 12.96 -9.33
N ARG A 89 12.42 12.10 -8.33
CA ARG A 89 11.65 12.45 -7.12
C ARG A 89 10.26 13.02 -7.44
N GLN A 90 9.63 12.57 -8.52
CA GLN A 90 8.26 12.96 -8.89
C GLN A 90 7.30 11.81 -8.64
N TRP A 91 6.21 12.10 -7.95
CA TRP A 91 5.08 11.20 -7.69
C TRP A 91 3.78 11.90 -8.05
N PRO A 92 2.90 11.25 -8.83
CA PRO A 92 3.10 10.02 -9.60
C PRO A 92 4.07 10.22 -10.75
N SER A 93 4.42 9.14 -11.45
CA SER A 93 5.07 9.26 -12.74
C SER A 93 4.11 9.86 -13.78
N LYS A 94 4.65 10.30 -14.92
CA LYS A 94 3.86 10.95 -15.97
C LYS A 94 4.16 10.32 -17.33
N PRO A 95 3.19 10.23 -18.25
CA PRO A 95 3.35 9.56 -19.55
C PRO A 95 4.50 10.10 -20.42
N HIS A 96 4.98 11.32 -20.19
CA HIS A 96 6.10 11.89 -20.93
C HIS A 96 7.48 11.59 -20.31
N TYR A 97 7.55 10.97 -19.12
CA TYR A 97 8.83 10.57 -18.53
C TYR A 97 9.34 9.32 -19.23
N ARG A 98 10.64 9.34 -19.55
CA ARG A 98 11.33 8.14 -20.01
C ARG A 98 11.66 7.26 -18.81
N PHE A 99 11.80 5.96 -19.03
CA PHE A 99 12.19 5.03 -17.98
C PHE A 99 13.48 5.45 -17.29
N GLU A 100 14.48 5.88 -18.04
CA GLU A 100 15.80 6.27 -17.54
C GLU A 100 15.77 7.55 -16.64
N ASP A 101 14.75 8.38 -16.79
CA ASP A 101 14.55 9.55 -15.95
C ASP A 101 14.11 9.15 -14.53
N CYS A 102 13.44 8.00 -14.42
CA CYS A 102 12.96 7.44 -13.16
C CYS A 102 13.86 6.32 -12.62
N PHE A 103 14.33 5.43 -13.49
CA PHE A 103 15.08 4.24 -13.11
C PHE A 103 16.23 4.00 -14.10
N PRO A 104 17.33 4.76 -14.04
CA PRO A 104 18.48 4.55 -14.90
C PRO A 104 19.20 3.23 -14.58
N SER A 105 20.02 2.75 -15.51
CA SER A 105 20.79 1.50 -15.38
C SER A 105 21.56 1.42 -14.04
N GLY A 106 21.50 0.28 -13.36
CA GLY A 106 22.13 0.04 -12.06
C GLY A 106 21.39 0.62 -10.86
N TYR A 107 20.35 1.42 -11.09
CA TYR A 107 19.63 2.12 -10.03
C TYR A 107 18.77 1.17 -9.17
N LEU A 108 18.21 0.12 -9.77
CA LEU A 108 17.43 -0.87 -9.03
C LEU A 108 18.33 -1.64 -8.07
N THR A 109 19.53 -1.99 -8.51
CA THR A 109 20.55 -2.66 -7.68
C THR A 109 21.03 -1.75 -6.55
N GLU A 110 21.37 -0.49 -6.87
CA GLU A 110 21.80 0.49 -5.87
C GLU A 110 20.78 0.64 -4.73
N TYR A 111 19.52 0.87 -5.07
CA TYR A 111 18.47 1.08 -4.07
C TYR A 111 18.05 -0.21 -3.34
N THR A 112 18.17 -1.36 -4.00
CA THR A 112 18.00 -2.66 -3.33
C THR A 112 19.08 -2.84 -2.26
N ASP A 113 20.35 -2.56 -2.56
CA ASP A 113 21.45 -2.66 -1.61
C ASP A 113 21.32 -1.65 -0.46
N LEU A 114 20.86 -0.43 -0.73
CA LEU A 114 20.54 0.56 0.30
C LEU A 114 19.42 0.09 1.23
N SER A 115 18.37 -0.51 0.68
CA SER A 115 17.24 -1.05 1.46
C SER A 115 17.69 -2.25 2.32
N LEU A 116 18.48 -3.18 1.77
CA LEU A 116 19.07 -4.30 2.51
C LEU A 116 19.91 -3.81 3.69
N LYS A 117 20.74 -2.77 3.46
CA LYS A 117 21.55 -2.15 4.50
C LYS A 117 20.69 -1.49 5.60
N ASN A 118 19.66 -0.75 5.22
CA ASN A 118 18.77 -0.08 6.17
C ASN A 118 17.98 -1.08 7.02
N LEU A 119 17.49 -2.16 6.41
CA LEU A 119 16.74 -3.24 7.06
C LEU A 119 17.65 -4.19 7.84
N GLY A 120 18.96 -4.21 7.56
CA GLY A 120 19.92 -5.13 8.19
C GLY A 120 19.64 -6.60 7.89
N THR A 121 19.24 -6.91 6.66
CA THR A 121 18.92 -8.25 6.16
C THR A 121 19.65 -8.54 4.85
N ASN A 122 19.78 -9.81 4.49
CA ASN A 122 20.46 -10.23 3.27
C ASN A 122 19.52 -10.36 2.07
N TYR A 123 18.21 -10.36 2.30
CA TYR A 123 17.20 -10.45 1.24
C TYR A 123 15.94 -9.64 1.56
N LEU A 124 15.25 -9.19 0.51
CA LEU A 124 13.90 -8.66 0.54
C LEU A 124 12.93 -9.72 0.04
N ASP A 125 11.76 -9.82 0.67
CA ASP A 125 10.71 -10.68 0.12
C ASP A 125 10.14 -10.04 -1.14
N LEU A 126 9.75 -8.76 -1.08
CA LEU A 126 9.23 -8.03 -2.23
C LEU A 126 9.92 -6.68 -2.39
N GLN A 127 10.55 -6.46 -3.55
CA GLN A 127 10.99 -5.13 -3.99
C GLN A 127 9.99 -4.58 -5.01
N GLN A 128 9.73 -3.25 -5.01
CA GLN A 128 8.73 -2.66 -5.86
C GLN A 128 9.23 -1.39 -6.55
N PHE A 129 8.74 -1.12 -7.76
CA PHE A 129 8.75 0.23 -8.30
C PHE A 129 7.77 1.11 -7.53
N HIS A 130 8.21 2.30 -7.08
CA HIS A 130 7.35 3.20 -6.31
C HIS A 130 6.40 4.03 -7.18
N VAL A 131 6.69 4.15 -8.48
CA VAL A 131 5.86 4.72 -9.54
C VAL A 131 6.01 3.88 -10.79
N TRP A 132 5.05 3.93 -11.72
CA TRP A 132 5.12 3.16 -12.96
C TRP A 132 4.35 3.82 -14.10
N GLU A 133 4.81 3.58 -15.34
CA GLU A 133 4.09 3.82 -16.58
C GLU A 133 4.08 2.54 -17.42
N ASP A 134 2.91 2.10 -17.85
CA ASP A 134 2.76 0.84 -18.60
C ASP A 134 3.50 0.88 -19.96
N ALA A 135 3.73 2.08 -20.50
CA ALA A 135 4.60 2.29 -21.66
C ALA A 135 6.05 1.80 -21.49
N TRP A 136 6.48 1.51 -20.27
CA TRP A 136 7.81 0.94 -19.99
C TRP A 136 7.84 -0.59 -19.98
N ALA A 137 6.71 -1.25 -20.24
CA ALA A 137 6.56 -2.71 -20.20
C ALA A 137 7.58 -3.46 -21.06
N GLU A 138 7.86 -2.95 -22.25
CA GLU A 138 8.73 -3.60 -23.23
C GLU A 138 10.23 -3.30 -23.05
N ARG A 139 10.61 -2.52 -22.04
CA ARG A 139 12.02 -2.20 -21.76
C ARG A 139 12.72 -3.42 -21.15
N ASP A 140 13.85 -3.84 -21.73
CA ASP A 140 14.60 -4.99 -21.25
C ASP A 140 15.48 -4.68 -20.05
N GLU A 141 15.90 -3.42 -19.89
CA GLU A 141 16.84 -3.01 -18.86
C GLU A 141 16.37 -3.35 -17.44
N TRP A 142 15.10 -3.10 -17.13
CA TRP A 142 14.56 -3.43 -15.80
C TRP A 142 14.35 -4.95 -15.63
N LYS A 143 14.01 -5.67 -16.71
CA LYS A 143 13.82 -7.13 -16.69
C LYS A 143 15.14 -7.84 -16.39
N GLU A 144 16.22 -7.41 -17.05
CA GLU A 144 17.56 -7.94 -16.83
C GLU A 144 18.04 -7.69 -15.40
N GLU A 145 17.91 -6.46 -14.91
CA GLU A 145 18.35 -6.08 -13.56
C GLU A 145 17.58 -6.83 -12.46
N ILE A 146 16.26 -7.01 -12.61
CA ILE A 146 15.43 -7.83 -11.70
C ILE A 146 15.90 -9.29 -11.73
N THR A 147 16.17 -9.84 -12.91
CA THR A 147 16.66 -11.22 -13.06
C THR A 147 17.98 -11.43 -12.34
N GLN A 148 18.90 -10.48 -12.45
CA GLN A 148 20.18 -10.50 -11.74
C GLN A 148 20.00 -10.42 -10.23
N LEU A 149 19.12 -9.54 -9.74
CA LEU A 149 18.81 -9.39 -8.32
C LEU A 149 18.19 -10.67 -7.72
N LYS A 150 17.27 -11.31 -8.46
CA LYS A 150 16.68 -12.61 -8.08
C LYS A 150 17.75 -13.71 -8.05
N ALA A 151 18.60 -13.80 -9.10
CA ALA A 151 19.68 -14.79 -9.18
C ALA A 151 20.73 -14.61 -8.07
N ALA A 152 21.01 -13.37 -7.65
CA ALA A 152 21.87 -13.05 -6.53
C ALA A 152 21.23 -13.33 -5.15
N GLY A 153 19.99 -13.75 -5.10
CA GLY A 153 19.24 -14.00 -3.86
C GLY A 153 18.91 -12.74 -3.04
N LYS A 154 19.07 -11.55 -3.62
CA LYS A 154 18.81 -10.28 -2.93
C LYS A 154 17.31 -9.99 -2.79
N ILE A 155 16.49 -10.50 -3.70
CA ILE A 155 15.03 -10.34 -3.71
C ILE A 155 14.36 -11.68 -4.03
N LYS A 156 13.19 -11.93 -3.45
CA LYS A 156 12.37 -13.12 -3.77
C LYS A 156 11.29 -12.79 -4.81
N GLY A 157 10.70 -11.60 -4.76
CA GLY A 157 9.66 -11.14 -5.67
C GLY A 157 9.84 -9.68 -6.08
N TRP A 158 9.18 -9.30 -7.18
CA TRP A 158 9.14 -7.93 -7.68
C TRP A 158 7.72 -7.44 -7.90
N GLY A 159 7.45 -6.18 -7.51
CA GLY A 159 6.14 -5.57 -7.62
C GLY A 159 6.13 -4.17 -8.22
N ILE A 160 4.92 -3.68 -8.43
CA ILE A 160 4.66 -2.31 -8.91
C ILE A 160 3.71 -1.62 -7.93
N SER A 161 4.03 -0.38 -7.52
CA SER A 161 3.06 0.52 -6.91
C SER A 161 2.45 1.38 -8.00
N VAL A 162 1.19 1.13 -8.32
CA VAL A 162 0.46 1.79 -9.40
C VAL A 162 0.16 3.24 -9.03
N ASN A 163 0.20 4.13 -10.01
CA ASN A 163 -0.12 5.54 -9.82
C ASN A 163 -1.55 5.73 -9.27
N ARG A 164 -1.76 6.83 -8.55
CA ARG A 164 -3.06 7.19 -7.99
C ARG A 164 -4.12 7.31 -9.09
N TRP A 165 -5.24 6.59 -8.93
CA TRP A 165 -6.41 6.60 -9.84
C TRP A 165 -6.12 6.17 -11.28
N GLU A 166 -5.03 5.45 -11.50
CA GLU A 166 -4.66 4.87 -12.79
C GLU A 166 -4.44 3.34 -12.66
N PRO A 167 -5.44 2.56 -12.19
CA PRO A 167 -5.25 1.13 -11.91
C PRO A 167 -4.91 0.30 -13.14
N GLU A 168 -5.21 0.79 -14.34
CA GLU A 168 -4.89 0.11 -15.59
C GLU A 168 -3.50 0.42 -16.15
N ASN A 169 -2.79 1.41 -15.57
CA ASN A 169 -1.46 1.82 -16.02
C ASN A 169 -0.36 0.82 -15.59
N CYS A 170 -0.61 -0.47 -15.77
CA CYS A 170 0.32 -1.58 -15.52
C CYS A 170 -0.09 -2.88 -16.21
N LEU A 171 -1.19 -2.92 -16.96
CA LEU A 171 -1.78 -4.17 -17.45
C LEU A 171 -0.87 -4.92 -18.42
N ASP A 172 -0.19 -4.23 -19.32
CA ASP A 172 0.74 -4.87 -20.26
C ASP A 172 2.01 -5.31 -19.54
N THR A 173 2.46 -4.54 -18.56
CA THR A 173 3.59 -4.92 -17.71
C THR A 173 3.32 -6.21 -16.93
N LEU A 174 2.10 -6.39 -16.39
CA LEU A 174 1.73 -7.61 -15.66
C LEU A 174 1.79 -8.84 -16.58
N ARG A 175 1.47 -8.71 -17.86
CA ARG A 175 1.53 -9.80 -18.87
C ARG A 175 2.96 -10.22 -19.21
N THR A 176 3.97 -9.40 -18.92
CA THR A 176 5.38 -9.75 -19.17
C THR A 176 5.86 -10.94 -18.33
N GLY A 177 5.16 -11.26 -17.23
CA GLY A 177 5.54 -12.35 -16.33
C GLY A 177 6.61 -12.01 -15.29
N TYR A 178 7.16 -10.80 -15.29
CA TYR A 178 8.19 -10.38 -14.32
C TYR A 178 7.64 -9.87 -13.00
N ILE A 179 6.34 -9.47 -12.95
CA ILE A 179 5.72 -8.83 -11.80
C ILE A 179 4.94 -9.84 -10.98
N ASP A 180 5.31 -9.96 -9.70
CA ASP A 180 4.75 -10.93 -8.75
C ASP A 180 3.65 -10.31 -7.88
N ALA A 181 3.65 -8.98 -7.72
CA ALA A 181 2.65 -8.27 -6.91
C ALA A 181 2.33 -6.88 -7.49
N VAL A 182 1.10 -6.43 -7.31
CA VAL A 182 0.67 -5.05 -7.60
C VAL A 182 0.14 -4.39 -6.33
N GLN A 183 0.63 -3.19 -6.04
CA GLN A 183 0.13 -2.35 -4.96
C GLN A 183 -0.73 -1.23 -5.55
N VAL A 184 -2.02 -1.19 -5.20
CA VAL A 184 -3.00 -0.29 -5.81
C VAL A 184 -3.91 0.32 -4.77
N ILE A 185 -4.40 1.54 -5.03
CA ILE A 185 -5.48 2.14 -4.22
C ILE A 185 -6.76 1.35 -4.47
N TYR A 186 -7.32 0.82 -3.38
CA TYR A 186 -8.62 0.16 -3.41
C TYR A 186 -9.35 0.38 -2.09
N ASN A 187 -10.55 0.94 -2.17
CA ASN A 187 -11.42 1.23 -1.03
C ASN A 187 -12.87 1.44 -1.53
N ILE A 188 -13.81 1.79 -0.64
CA ILE A 188 -15.22 1.97 -0.98
C ILE A 188 -15.45 3.00 -2.12
N PHE A 189 -14.56 3.98 -2.27
CA PHE A 189 -14.68 4.97 -3.36
C PHE A 189 -13.92 4.54 -4.61
N ASP A 190 -12.70 4.03 -4.46
CA ASP A 190 -11.80 3.67 -5.54
C ASP A 190 -11.98 2.19 -5.93
N GLN A 191 -13.05 1.87 -6.65
CA GLN A 191 -13.41 0.51 -7.05
C GLN A 191 -12.96 0.16 -8.49
N ALA A 192 -12.40 1.10 -9.24
CA ALA A 192 -11.95 0.88 -10.62
C ALA A 192 -10.98 -0.31 -10.82
N PRO A 193 -10.14 -0.74 -9.83
CA PRO A 193 -9.36 -1.96 -9.96
C PRO A 193 -10.17 -3.22 -10.26
N GLU A 194 -11.44 -3.28 -9.85
CA GLU A 194 -12.33 -4.43 -10.09
C GLU A 194 -12.63 -4.64 -11.58
N ASP A 195 -12.55 -3.58 -12.41
CA ASP A 195 -12.97 -3.66 -13.80
C ASP A 195 -12.02 -4.53 -14.65
N ARG A 196 -10.69 -4.32 -14.54
CA ARG A 196 -9.71 -5.00 -15.38
C ARG A 196 -8.49 -5.51 -14.60
N LEU A 197 -8.01 -4.76 -13.61
CA LEU A 197 -6.78 -5.10 -12.89
C LEU A 197 -6.96 -6.37 -12.07
N PHE A 198 -7.99 -6.46 -11.26
CA PHE A 198 -8.21 -7.63 -10.39
C PHE A 198 -8.47 -8.91 -11.17
N PRO A 199 -9.32 -8.94 -12.21
CA PRO A 199 -9.44 -10.11 -13.07
C PRO A 199 -8.09 -10.56 -13.65
N LEU A 200 -7.29 -9.63 -14.17
CA LEU A 200 -5.96 -9.96 -14.71
C LEU A 200 -5.00 -10.49 -13.62
N CYS A 201 -5.02 -9.90 -12.43
CA CYS A 201 -4.19 -10.41 -11.31
C CYS A 201 -4.58 -11.83 -10.91
N GLN A 202 -5.89 -12.15 -10.89
CA GLN A 202 -6.36 -13.51 -10.60
C GLN A 202 -5.94 -14.49 -11.70
N ASP A 203 -6.11 -14.14 -12.96
CA ASP A 203 -5.73 -14.98 -14.10
C ASP A 203 -4.22 -15.28 -14.13
N LEU A 204 -3.39 -14.30 -13.78
CA LEU A 204 -1.93 -14.42 -13.76
C LEU A 204 -1.37 -14.86 -12.41
N ASN A 205 -2.23 -15.08 -11.41
CA ASN A 205 -1.86 -15.38 -10.03
C ASN A 205 -0.86 -14.36 -9.45
N ILE A 206 -1.13 -13.08 -9.67
CA ILE A 206 -0.37 -11.93 -9.14
C ILE A 206 -1.00 -11.46 -7.83
N ALA A 207 -0.20 -11.24 -6.81
CA ALA A 207 -0.68 -10.76 -5.51
C ALA A 207 -1.16 -9.30 -5.59
N VAL A 208 -2.26 -8.99 -4.91
CA VAL A 208 -2.78 -7.62 -4.80
C VAL A 208 -2.58 -7.11 -3.37
N ILE A 209 -1.86 -5.99 -3.25
CA ILE A 209 -1.69 -5.24 -2.01
C ILE A 209 -2.60 -4.00 -2.08
N ALA A 210 -3.68 -3.99 -1.30
CA ALA A 210 -4.58 -2.84 -1.24
C ALA A 210 -4.02 -1.76 -0.31
N ARG A 211 -3.75 -0.57 -0.86
CA ARG A 211 -3.29 0.59 -0.10
C ARG A 211 -4.37 1.68 -0.02
N VAL A 212 -4.19 2.66 0.87
CA VAL A 212 -5.12 3.78 1.09
C VAL A 212 -6.56 3.31 1.43
N PRO A 213 -6.71 2.34 2.35
CA PRO A 213 -8.01 1.75 2.66
C PRO A 213 -9.02 2.78 3.23
N PHE A 214 -8.51 3.87 3.78
CA PHE A 214 -9.32 4.92 4.41
C PHE A 214 -9.45 6.19 3.56
N ASP A 215 -9.15 6.14 2.27
CA ASP A 215 -9.20 7.29 1.35
C ASP A 215 -8.53 8.53 1.97
N GLU A 216 -7.23 8.41 2.29
CA GLU A 216 -6.39 9.44 2.93
C GLU A 216 -6.93 9.94 4.29
N GLY A 217 -7.86 9.23 4.88
CA GLY A 217 -8.49 9.54 6.17
C GLY A 217 -9.98 9.86 6.09
N THR A 218 -10.54 10.04 4.92
CA THR A 218 -11.98 10.32 4.70
C THR A 218 -12.86 9.24 5.33
N LEU A 219 -12.53 7.97 5.08
CA LEU A 219 -13.27 6.81 5.59
C LEU A 219 -12.95 6.48 7.06
N THR A 220 -12.18 7.32 7.75
CA THR A 220 -12.10 7.27 9.22
C THR A 220 -13.30 7.94 9.89
N GLY A 221 -14.02 8.79 9.14
CA GLY A 221 -15.16 9.55 9.65
C GLY A 221 -14.78 10.69 10.61
N THR A 222 -13.49 11.05 10.68
CA THR A 222 -12.98 12.11 11.56
C THR A 222 -12.86 13.47 10.88
N LEU A 223 -12.97 13.53 9.55
CA LEU A 223 -12.94 14.77 8.79
C LEU A 223 -14.31 15.45 8.76
N SER A 224 -14.32 16.78 8.79
CA SER A 224 -15.48 17.63 8.55
C SER A 224 -15.19 18.59 7.39
N LYS A 225 -16.20 19.28 6.88
CA LYS A 225 -16.05 20.28 5.83
C LYS A 225 -15.17 21.47 6.24
N GLU A 226 -15.01 21.68 7.53
CA GLU A 226 -14.20 22.72 8.16
C GLU A 226 -12.81 22.24 8.59
N SER A 227 -12.46 20.97 8.31
CA SER A 227 -11.15 20.42 8.65
C SER A 227 -10.03 21.24 8.04
N GLN A 228 -9.04 21.58 8.87
CA GLN A 228 -7.86 22.35 8.48
C GLN A 228 -6.60 21.53 8.78
N PHE A 229 -5.58 21.71 7.97
CA PHE A 229 -4.29 21.04 8.06
C PHE A 229 -3.18 22.08 8.10
N ALA A 230 -2.10 21.80 8.85
CA ALA A 230 -0.92 22.66 8.86
C ALA A 230 -0.30 22.77 7.46
N GLU A 231 0.36 23.90 7.16
CA GLU A 231 0.95 24.13 5.83
C GLU A 231 2.00 23.08 5.44
N ASP A 232 2.74 22.55 6.42
CA ASP A 232 3.74 21.49 6.24
C ASP A 232 3.13 20.08 6.18
N ASP A 233 1.82 19.94 6.41
CA ASP A 233 1.10 18.68 6.23
C ASP A 233 0.65 18.54 4.77
N TRP A 234 1.04 17.46 4.10
CA TRP A 234 0.67 17.20 2.71
C TRP A 234 -0.85 17.21 2.48
N ARG A 235 -1.64 16.92 3.52
CA ARG A 235 -3.10 16.95 3.46
C ARG A 235 -3.65 18.35 3.20
N SER A 236 -2.91 19.41 3.54
CA SER A 236 -3.28 20.78 3.21
C SER A 236 -3.37 21.02 1.70
N LYS A 237 -2.55 20.29 0.92
CA LYS A 237 -2.54 20.34 -0.54
C LYS A 237 -3.54 19.36 -1.17
N TYR A 238 -3.79 18.23 -0.51
CA TYR A 238 -4.71 17.21 -1.00
C TYR A 238 -6.18 17.54 -0.68
N PHE A 239 -6.48 17.96 0.55
CA PHE A 239 -7.83 18.33 0.97
C PHE A 239 -8.12 19.81 0.74
N VAL A 240 -7.93 20.27 -0.50
CA VAL A 240 -8.50 21.54 -0.96
C VAL A 240 -10.03 21.46 -0.98
N SER A 241 -10.72 22.59 -1.02
CA SER A 241 -12.20 22.63 -0.93
C SER A 241 -12.88 21.73 -1.98
N GLU A 242 -12.32 21.68 -3.18
CA GLU A 242 -12.81 20.86 -4.32
C GLU A 242 -12.72 19.36 -4.05
N ASN A 243 -11.90 18.92 -3.10
CA ASN A 243 -11.76 17.54 -2.68
C ASN A 243 -12.37 17.26 -1.30
N LEU A 244 -12.09 18.10 -0.30
CA LEU A 244 -12.54 17.89 1.09
C LEU A 244 -14.06 17.78 1.20
N ILE A 245 -14.78 18.75 0.61
CA ILE A 245 -16.23 18.81 0.74
C ILE A 245 -16.91 17.57 0.15
N PRO A 246 -16.67 17.18 -1.13
CA PRO A 246 -17.29 15.97 -1.67
C PRO A 246 -16.83 14.68 -0.99
N SER A 247 -15.60 14.62 -0.48
CA SER A 247 -15.11 13.47 0.29
C SER A 247 -15.89 13.29 1.59
N VAL A 248 -16.05 14.36 2.36
CA VAL A 248 -16.82 14.35 3.62
C VAL A 248 -18.29 14.00 3.35
N GLU A 249 -18.93 14.61 2.35
CA GLU A 249 -20.32 14.31 2.01
C GLU A 249 -20.54 12.85 1.63
N ARG A 250 -19.58 12.23 0.93
CA ARG A 250 -19.63 10.80 0.60
C ARG A 250 -19.49 9.93 1.85
N ALA A 251 -18.55 10.27 2.76
CA ALA A 251 -18.40 9.56 4.02
C ALA A 251 -19.66 9.65 4.89
N GLU A 252 -20.29 10.82 4.96
CA GLU A 252 -21.55 11.01 5.69
C GLU A 252 -22.69 10.16 5.12
N ARG A 253 -22.79 10.04 3.80
CA ARG A 253 -23.76 9.13 3.17
C ARG A 253 -23.51 7.66 3.54
N ILE A 254 -22.26 7.20 3.60
CA ILE A 254 -21.94 5.84 4.04
C ILE A 254 -22.33 5.64 5.50
N LYS A 255 -22.15 6.64 6.37
CA LYS A 255 -22.56 6.55 7.77
C LYS A 255 -24.06 6.25 7.95
N THR A 256 -24.90 6.64 6.99
CA THR A 256 -26.36 6.38 7.08
C THR A 256 -26.73 4.90 6.85
N ILE A 257 -25.82 4.11 6.30
CA ILE A 257 -26.01 2.68 6.04
C ILE A 257 -25.13 1.79 6.92
N LEU A 258 -24.41 2.39 7.90
CA LEU A 258 -23.58 1.62 8.85
C LEU A 258 -24.44 0.66 9.67
N PRO A 259 -24.09 -0.63 9.77
CA PRO A 259 -24.72 -1.53 10.71
C PRO A 259 -24.55 -1.05 12.16
N PRO A 260 -25.51 -1.30 13.04
CA PRO A 260 -25.41 -0.94 14.45
C PRO A 260 -24.13 -1.53 15.08
N GLY A 261 -23.37 -0.68 15.77
CA GLY A 261 -22.13 -1.06 16.46
C GLY A 261 -20.89 -1.16 15.58
N MET A 262 -21.00 -1.06 14.25
CA MET A 262 -19.86 -1.05 13.33
C MET A 262 -19.32 0.36 13.15
N SER A 263 -18.01 0.52 13.16
CA SER A 263 -17.36 1.79 12.84
C SER A 263 -17.12 1.94 11.33
N LEU A 264 -17.03 3.19 10.85
CA LEU A 264 -16.71 3.43 9.42
C LEU A 264 -15.35 2.88 9.00
N PRO A 265 -14.27 3.00 9.79
CA PRO A 265 -13.00 2.33 9.48
C PRO A 265 -13.10 0.80 9.40
N GLU A 266 -13.88 0.18 10.29
CA GLU A 266 -14.13 -1.26 10.23
C GLU A 266 -14.84 -1.65 8.93
N LEU A 267 -15.92 -0.94 8.58
CA LEU A 267 -16.64 -1.17 7.32
C LEU A 267 -15.70 -1.02 6.11
N ALA A 268 -14.84 0.00 6.10
CA ALA A 268 -13.89 0.24 5.01
C ALA A 268 -12.88 -0.91 4.84
N LEU A 269 -12.33 -1.46 5.93
CA LEU A 269 -11.43 -2.60 5.84
C LEU A 269 -12.15 -3.88 5.43
N ARG A 270 -13.32 -4.15 6.01
CA ARG A 270 -14.12 -5.35 5.69
C ARG A 270 -14.59 -5.35 4.24
N PHE A 271 -14.96 -4.19 3.67
CA PHE A 271 -15.25 -4.06 2.25
C PHE A 271 -14.09 -4.56 1.36
N ILE A 272 -12.86 -4.17 1.70
CA ILE A 272 -11.68 -4.58 0.94
C ILE A 272 -11.39 -6.08 1.15
N LEU A 273 -11.52 -6.59 2.37
CA LEU A 273 -11.31 -7.99 2.71
C LEU A 273 -12.31 -8.92 2.04
N ASP A 274 -13.51 -8.46 1.72
CA ASP A 274 -14.51 -9.27 1.01
C ASP A 274 -14.13 -9.53 -0.47
N HIS A 275 -13.18 -8.77 -1.03
CA HIS A 275 -12.76 -8.99 -2.41
C HIS A 275 -11.70 -10.10 -2.52
N PRO A 276 -11.98 -11.19 -3.29
CA PRO A 276 -11.11 -12.37 -3.33
C PRO A 276 -9.75 -12.13 -4.01
N ALA A 277 -9.61 -11.09 -4.85
CA ALA A 277 -8.34 -10.76 -5.48
C ALA A 277 -7.32 -10.14 -4.51
N VAL A 278 -7.78 -9.56 -3.39
CA VAL A 278 -6.89 -8.87 -2.44
C VAL A 278 -6.13 -9.89 -1.60
N SER A 279 -4.80 -9.85 -1.65
CA SER A 279 -3.93 -10.70 -0.83
C SER A 279 -3.69 -10.13 0.57
N THR A 280 -3.51 -8.81 0.67
CA THR A 280 -3.33 -8.12 1.96
C THR A 280 -3.70 -6.64 1.84
N ILE A 281 -4.15 -6.05 2.95
CA ILE A 281 -4.36 -4.61 3.08
C ILE A 281 -3.24 -4.03 3.94
N ILE A 282 -2.76 -2.83 3.63
CA ILE A 282 -1.69 -2.17 4.39
C ILE A 282 -2.14 -0.84 5.03
N PRO A 283 -3.05 -0.86 6.02
CA PRO A 283 -3.46 0.35 6.73
C PRO A 283 -2.31 0.90 7.57
N GLY A 284 -2.30 2.23 7.78
CA GLY A 284 -1.42 2.85 8.76
C GLY A 284 -1.90 2.56 10.18
N MET A 285 -1.03 1.99 11.03
CA MET A 285 -1.38 1.52 12.38
C MET A 285 -0.40 1.98 13.46
N ARG A 286 0.20 3.18 13.33
CA ARG A 286 1.22 3.68 14.27
C ARG A 286 0.76 3.85 15.74
N LYS A 287 -0.54 3.81 16.01
CA LYS A 287 -1.12 3.87 17.37
C LYS A 287 -1.71 2.52 17.73
N GLN A 288 -1.42 2.04 18.95
CA GLN A 288 -1.90 0.76 19.46
C GLN A 288 -3.40 0.54 19.25
N ARG A 289 -4.22 1.57 19.55
CA ARG A 289 -5.68 1.48 19.35
C ARG A 289 -6.07 1.18 17.91
N HIS A 290 -5.37 1.78 16.92
CA HIS A 290 -5.64 1.54 15.50
C HIS A 290 -5.18 0.14 15.08
N LEU A 291 -4.05 -0.32 15.61
CA LEU A 291 -3.58 -1.68 15.40
C LEU A 291 -4.63 -2.70 15.86
N LEU A 292 -5.10 -2.60 17.10
CA LEU A 292 -6.10 -3.52 17.65
C LEU A 292 -7.40 -3.50 16.85
N GLN A 293 -7.91 -2.31 16.51
CA GLN A 293 -9.14 -2.16 15.73
C GLN A 293 -9.00 -2.75 14.31
N ASN A 294 -7.90 -2.47 13.63
CA ASN A 294 -7.72 -2.94 12.27
C ASN A 294 -7.53 -4.46 12.21
N VAL A 295 -6.70 -5.02 13.11
CA VAL A 295 -6.47 -6.48 13.16
C VAL A 295 -7.75 -7.24 13.49
N ALA A 296 -8.60 -6.72 14.36
CA ALA A 296 -9.88 -7.34 14.70
C ALA A 296 -10.83 -7.49 13.49
N CYS A 297 -10.67 -6.67 12.44
CA CYS A 297 -11.47 -6.80 11.22
C CYS A 297 -11.26 -8.14 10.50
N SER A 298 -10.09 -8.74 10.66
CA SER A 298 -9.77 -10.05 10.07
C SER A 298 -10.58 -11.19 10.63
N ASP A 299 -10.99 -11.11 11.90
CA ASP A 299 -11.74 -12.18 12.56
C ASP A 299 -13.27 -12.05 12.38
N ALA A 300 -13.71 -10.93 11.79
CA ALA A 300 -15.12 -10.66 11.55
C ALA A 300 -15.70 -11.55 10.42
N ASP A 301 -16.99 -11.83 10.48
CA ASP A 301 -17.71 -12.50 9.41
C ASP A 301 -17.75 -11.61 8.14
N PRO A 302 -17.85 -12.20 6.93
CA PRO A 302 -18.04 -11.44 5.71
C PRO A 302 -19.21 -10.46 5.80
N LEU A 303 -19.15 -9.35 5.07
CA LEU A 303 -20.29 -8.42 4.96
C LEU A 303 -21.45 -9.12 4.21
N ASP A 304 -22.68 -8.81 4.59
CA ASP A 304 -23.81 -9.36 3.84
C ASP A 304 -23.89 -8.78 2.41
N ALA A 305 -24.44 -9.55 1.49
CA ALA A 305 -24.49 -9.18 0.05
C ALA A 305 -25.29 -7.90 -0.20
N HIS A 306 -26.31 -7.60 0.61
CA HIS A 306 -27.09 -6.36 0.47
C HIS A 306 -26.23 -5.15 0.81
N LEU A 307 -25.52 -5.19 1.92
CA LEU A 307 -24.60 -4.11 2.32
C LEU A 307 -23.49 -3.91 1.29
N LEU A 308 -22.87 -4.99 0.80
CA LEU A 308 -21.87 -4.91 -0.27
C LEU A 308 -22.41 -4.23 -1.52
N ASN A 309 -23.62 -4.56 -1.95
CA ASN A 309 -24.26 -3.93 -3.10
C ASN A 309 -24.56 -2.44 -2.87
N LEU A 310 -24.91 -2.05 -1.64
CA LEU A 310 -25.05 -0.63 -1.29
C LEU A 310 -23.70 0.08 -1.37
N LEU A 311 -22.62 -0.52 -0.83
CA LEU A 311 -21.29 0.06 -0.85
C LEU A 311 -20.74 0.23 -2.27
N ARG A 312 -21.03 -0.70 -3.20
CA ARG A 312 -20.65 -0.56 -4.61
C ARG A 312 -21.25 0.68 -5.27
N GLN A 313 -22.41 1.17 -4.83
CA GLN A 313 -23.02 2.39 -5.34
C GLN A 313 -22.29 3.67 -4.91
N HIS A 314 -21.34 3.56 -3.96
CA HIS A 314 -20.49 4.68 -3.54
C HIS A 314 -19.22 4.84 -4.37
N ARG A 315 -19.04 4.01 -5.43
CA ARG A 315 -17.93 4.15 -6.38
C ARG A 315 -17.78 5.59 -6.85
N TRP A 316 -16.55 6.05 -6.85
CA TRP A 316 -16.21 7.40 -7.30
C TRP A 316 -14.98 7.34 -8.21
N ASP A 317 -15.24 7.31 -9.52
CA ASP A 317 -14.17 7.31 -10.50
C ASP A 317 -13.54 8.69 -10.57
N ARG A 318 -12.35 8.79 -10.03
CA ARG A 318 -11.54 10.00 -9.97
C ARG A 318 -10.45 9.92 -11.05
N ILE A 319 -10.07 11.07 -11.55
CA ILE A 319 -8.92 11.23 -12.44
C ILE A 319 -7.85 12.05 -11.73
N PRO A 320 -6.55 11.86 -12.06
CA PRO A 320 -5.47 12.67 -11.51
C PRO A 320 -5.73 14.16 -11.73
N THR A 321 -5.55 14.96 -10.68
CA THR A 321 -5.71 16.42 -10.66
C THR A 321 -4.45 17.07 -10.09
N ARG A 322 -4.36 18.41 -10.20
CA ARG A 322 -3.23 19.16 -9.63
C ARG A 322 -3.06 19.02 -8.10
N TRP A 323 -4.14 18.68 -7.38
CA TRP A 323 -4.12 18.50 -5.92
C TRP A 323 -3.97 17.04 -5.50
N SER A 324 -4.10 16.10 -6.42
CA SER A 324 -3.94 14.66 -6.14
C SER A 324 -2.53 14.13 -6.41
N MET A 325 -1.66 15.00 -6.92
CA MET A 325 -0.28 14.66 -7.30
C MET A 325 0.69 14.86 -6.15
#